data_17c8fc7da9e11271816bf9b204281b73
#
_entry.id   17c8fc7da9e11271816bf9b204281b73
#
_cell.length_a   1.000
_cell.length_b   1.000
_cell.length_c   1.000
_cell.angle_alpha   90.00
_cell.angle_beta   90.00
_cell.angle_gamma   90.00
#
_symmetry.space_group_name_H-M   'P 1'
#
loop_
_entity.id
_entity.type
_entity.pdbx_description
1 polymer ?
#
loop_
_entity_poly.entity_id
_entity_poly.type
_entity_poly.pdbx_seq_one_letter_code
_entity_poly.pdbx_strand_id
1 'polypeptide(L)'
;MANLFEYAERFGGIKFNEIGLTEADNAIFSRLAYCDFSEYAGKTLGEISKLLNISDESAENKKSTAYLTQQLLLQIGESERFKNIIVLQTRETVSEDFATAFYGVMFEIYDGLYYAAFRGTDEKIVSFYEDAELAYKFPITSQATALKYISEAIANLGGRYYIGGHSKGGNLAIFSYLFLKDEEKEHIIRVYNNDGPGLPNEVAEIMFTPQANETVLNLLPEDSIVGRMLAPGGKNKIIKSEASGGAQHNIFTWILKGSEFESAKRFSLLSDYMEDTLTESLETMNPEQLKSIVQKLFEIAKAAGIKTIDDISIKNYKSLIVAVPELYKLVNDENSEVPDTVKTLISSFINSINIEKIINYSLPDFEDALNTAAKKLAESREKSEAQKQLEKEEAERKKAEKEAEKQLEKEEAERKRLERDTERKAEREKRQSRRNEQRSKRNAARNENREKRQKKHADKIEK
;
A
#
# COMPACT_ATOMS: atom_id res chain seq x y z
N MET A 1 -2.04 -34.68 -7.36
CA MET A 1 -1.50 -33.79 -8.43
C MET A 1 -0.32 -33.04 -7.86
N ALA A 2 0.63 -32.59 -8.69
CA ALA A 2 1.85 -31.98 -8.17
C ALA A 2 1.53 -30.61 -7.51
N ASN A 3 2.12 -30.39 -6.34
CA ASN A 3 2.02 -29.17 -5.55
C ASN A 3 3.42 -28.57 -5.30
N LEU A 4 3.54 -27.52 -4.49
CA LEU A 4 4.81 -26.85 -4.21
C LEU A 4 5.85 -27.78 -3.53
N PHE A 5 5.42 -28.72 -2.69
CA PHE A 5 6.33 -29.68 -2.05
C PHE A 5 6.91 -30.67 -3.06
N GLU A 6 6.05 -31.20 -3.96
CA GLU A 6 6.52 -32.08 -5.03
C GLU A 6 7.40 -31.34 -6.05
N TYR A 7 7.12 -30.07 -6.31
CA TYR A 7 7.99 -29.22 -7.13
C TYR A 7 9.37 -29.08 -6.48
N ALA A 8 9.41 -28.73 -5.20
CA ALA A 8 10.67 -28.59 -4.47
C ALA A 8 11.49 -29.89 -4.46
N GLU A 9 10.85 -31.05 -4.37
CA GLU A 9 11.50 -32.36 -4.47
C GLU A 9 12.08 -32.62 -5.87
N ARG A 10 11.28 -32.40 -6.92
CA ARG A 10 11.66 -32.75 -8.31
C ARG A 10 12.66 -31.77 -8.93
N PHE A 11 12.49 -30.47 -8.65
CA PHE A 11 13.28 -29.40 -9.24
C PHE A 11 14.36 -28.85 -8.30
N GLY A 12 14.35 -29.24 -7.03
CA GLY A 12 15.30 -28.77 -6.03
C GLY A 12 16.77 -29.03 -6.33
N GLY A 13 17.07 -29.99 -7.22
CA GLY A 13 18.44 -30.25 -7.71
C GLY A 13 18.88 -29.31 -8.87
N ILE A 14 17.98 -28.59 -9.51
CA ILE A 14 18.24 -27.78 -10.71
C ILE A 14 18.44 -26.32 -10.31
N LYS A 15 19.61 -25.75 -10.57
CA LYS A 15 19.95 -24.38 -10.16
C LYS A 15 19.24 -23.33 -11.01
N PHE A 16 19.11 -22.09 -10.50
CA PHE A 16 18.47 -20.97 -11.22
C PHE A 16 19.21 -20.53 -12.48
N ASN A 17 20.51 -20.80 -12.62
CA ASN A 17 21.26 -20.52 -13.84
C ASN A 17 21.05 -21.58 -14.93
N GLU A 18 20.50 -22.74 -14.60
CA GLU A 18 20.18 -23.81 -15.55
C GLU A 18 18.77 -23.64 -16.10
N ILE A 19 17.80 -23.42 -15.22
CA ILE A 19 16.47 -22.95 -15.55
C ILE A 19 16.17 -21.68 -14.74
N GLY A 20 15.76 -20.64 -15.41
CA GLY A 20 15.43 -19.36 -14.76
C GLY A 20 14.36 -19.51 -13.66
N LEU A 21 13.89 -18.41 -13.12
CA LEU A 21 12.80 -18.38 -12.15
C LEU A 21 11.49 -18.81 -12.80
N THR A 22 10.79 -19.74 -12.19
CA THR A 22 9.54 -20.35 -12.66
C THR A 22 8.32 -19.81 -11.90
N GLU A 23 7.11 -20.15 -12.35
CA GLU A 23 5.87 -19.82 -11.61
C GLU A 23 5.82 -20.51 -10.24
N ALA A 24 6.34 -21.73 -10.13
CA ALA A 24 6.40 -22.43 -8.84
C ALA A 24 7.38 -21.75 -7.87
N ASP A 25 8.55 -21.29 -8.36
CA ASP A 25 9.49 -20.54 -7.54
C ASP A 25 8.88 -19.23 -7.03
N ASN A 26 8.19 -18.49 -7.92
CA ASN A 26 7.46 -17.29 -7.52
C ASN A 26 6.48 -17.58 -6.39
N ALA A 27 5.69 -18.64 -6.50
CA ALA A 27 4.75 -19.02 -5.45
C ALA A 27 5.45 -19.38 -4.12
N ILE A 28 6.60 -20.06 -4.19
CA ILE A 28 7.44 -20.33 -3.03
C ILE A 28 7.90 -19.03 -2.38
N PHE A 29 8.54 -18.12 -3.13
CA PHE A 29 8.98 -16.84 -2.58
C PHE A 29 7.83 -16.00 -2.00
N SER A 30 6.67 -15.99 -2.67
CA SER A 30 5.49 -15.29 -2.19
C SER A 30 4.96 -15.88 -0.87
N ARG A 31 5.08 -17.20 -0.68
CA ARG A 31 4.74 -17.85 0.60
C ARG A 31 5.79 -17.59 1.68
N LEU A 32 7.07 -17.56 1.33
CA LEU A 32 8.13 -17.23 2.28
C LEU A 32 7.98 -15.85 2.89
N ALA A 33 7.35 -14.89 2.19
CA ALA A 33 7.06 -13.56 2.75
C ALA A 33 6.16 -13.59 4.01
N TYR A 34 5.49 -14.72 4.31
CA TYR A 34 4.73 -14.90 5.54
C TYR A 34 5.60 -15.41 6.72
N CYS A 35 6.85 -15.77 6.47
CA CYS A 35 7.83 -16.01 7.53
C CYS A 35 8.43 -14.68 8.00
N ASP A 36 8.77 -14.62 9.28
CA ASP A 36 9.54 -13.49 9.82
C ASP A 36 11.03 -13.73 9.60
N PHE A 37 11.63 -12.94 8.74
CA PHE A 37 13.07 -12.96 8.45
C PHE A 37 13.82 -11.76 9.06
N SER A 38 13.23 -10.99 9.95
CA SER A 38 13.80 -9.73 10.46
C SER A 38 15.18 -9.93 11.11
N GLU A 39 15.40 -11.06 11.77
CA GLU A 39 16.68 -11.40 12.43
C GLU A 39 17.64 -12.21 11.55
N TYR A 40 17.30 -12.48 10.29
CA TYR A 40 18.06 -13.37 9.41
C TYR A 40 18.74 -12.66 8.24
N ALA A 41 18.82 -11.33 8.24
CA ALA A 41 19.51 -10.58 7.19
C ALA A 41 20.96 -11.07 7.03
N GLY A 42 21.37 -11.31 5.77
CA GLY A 42 22.67 -11.86 5.41
C GLY A 42 22.80 -13.39 5.53
N LYS A 43 21.79 -14.11 6.03
CA LYS A 43 21.79 -15.58 6.09
C LYS A 43 21.17 -16.18 4.85
N THR A 44 21.63 -17.37 4.49
CA THR A 44 21.04 -18.19 3.44
C THR A 44 19.79 -18.95 3.93
N LEU A 45 18.88 -19.30 3.03
CA LEU A 45 17.70 -20.12 3.36
C LEU A 45 18.14 -21.48 3.96
N GLY A 46 19.27 -22.04 3.52
CA GLY A 46 19.81 -23.26 4.09
C GLY A 46 20.35 -23.10 5.53
N GLU A 47 20.87 -21.94 5.90
CA GLU A 47 21.25 -21.64 7.28
C GLU A 47 20.02 -21.41 8.14
N ILE A 48 19.05 -20.66 7.63
CA ILE A 48 17.80 -20.34 8.34
C ILE A 48 16.99 -21.59 8.62
N SER A 49 16.86 -22.50 7.64
CA SER A 49 16.11 -23.75 7.82
C SER A 49 16.63 -24.60 8.98
N LYS A 50 17.95 -24.60 9.22
CA LYS A 50 18.57 -25.31 10.33
C LYS A 50 18.35 -24.69 11.71
N LEU A 51 17.98 -23.41 11.73
CA LEU A 51 17.66 -22.63 12.95
C LEU A 51 16.19 -22.75 13.33
N LEU A 52 15.33 -23.17 12.39
CA LEU A 52 13.89 -23.31 12.66
C LEU A 52 13.67 -24.50 13.61
N ASN A 53 13.03 -24.19 14.72
CA ASN A 53 12.56 -25.20 15.66
C ASN A 53 11.05 -25.32 15.52
N ILE A 54 10.59 -26.22 14.64
CA ILE A 54 9.15 -26.45 14.46
C ILE A 54 8.72 -27.41 15.56
N SER A 55 7.99 -26.90 16.54
CA SER A 55 7.41 -27.70 17.62
C SER A 55 6.41 -28.72 17.06
N ASP A 56 6.22 -29.84 17.79
CA ASP A 56 5.23 -30.86 17.42
C ASP A 56 3.80 -30.27 17.58
N GLU A 57 3.27 -29.76 16.48
CA GLU A 57 1.97 -29.10 16.40
C GLU A 57 0.82 -30.11 16.44
N SER A 58 -0.34 -29.68 16.91
CA SER A 58 -1.56 -30.50 16.85
C SER A 58 -1.90 -30.86 15.40
N ALA A 59 -2.64 -31.95 15.18
CA ALA A 59 -3.03 -32.40 13.85
C ALA A 59 -3.88 -31.34 13.07
N GLU A 60 -4.53 -30.44 13.77
CA GLU A 60 -5.31 -29.32 13.21
C GLU A 60 -4.38 -28.20 12.72
N ASN A 61 -3.37 -27.84 13.52
CA ASN A 61 -2.39 -26.82 13.18
C ASN A 61 -1.49 -27.25 12.01
N LYS A 62 -1.22 -28.54 11.85
CA LYS A 62 -0.43 -29.09 10.72
C LYS A 62 -1.04 -28.86 9.35
N LYS A 63 -2.31 -28.42 9.27
CA LYS A 63 -2.99 -28.01 8.04
C LYS A 63 -2.98 -26.50 7.80
N SER A 64 -2.52 -25.72 8.77
CA SER A 64 -2.46 -24.27 8.62
C SER A 64 -1.47 -23.87 7.54
N THR A 65 -1.75 -22.76 6.82
CA THR A 65 -0.85 -22.23 5.80
C THR A 65 0.49 -21.78 6.41
N ALA A 66 0.49 -21.32 7.65
CA ALA A 66 1.69 -20.96 8.39
C ALA A 66 2.60 -22.17 8.60
N TYR A 67 2.06 -23.29 9.13
CA TYR A 67 2.81 -24.54 9.30
C TYR A 67 3.32 -25.07 7.96
N LEU A 68 2.48 -25.12 6.93
CA LEU A 68 2.90 -25.58 5.60
C LEU A 68 4.03 -24.70 5.03
N THR A 69 4.01 -23.39 5.27
CA THR A 69 5.08 -22.48 4.83
C THR A 69 6.40 -22.80 5.54
N GLN A 70 6.36 -23.06 6.85
CA GLN A 70 7.56 -23.48 7.60
C GLN A 70 8.11 -24.83 7.11
N GLN A 71 7.23 -25.80 6.86
CA GLN A 71 7.63 -27.11 6.30
C GLN A 71 8.27 -26.94 4.91
N LEU A 72 7.69 -26.06 4.07
CA LEU A 72 8.27 -25.76 2.76
C LEU A 72 9.64 -25.13 2.89
N LEU A 73 9.85 -24.19 3.83
CA LEU A 73 11.15 -23.57 4.10
C LEU A 73 12.20 -24.61 4.56
N LEU A 74 11.81 -25.57 5.41
CA LEU A 74 12.70 -26.67 5.78
C LEU A 74 13.13 -27.46 4.55
N GLN A 75 12.19 -27.88 3.71
CA GLN A 75 12.47 -28.69 2.52
C GLN A 75 13.37 -27.99 1.51
N ILE A 76 13.04 -26.73 1.17
CA ILE A 76 13.82 -25.96 0.19
C ILE A 76 15.19 -25.53 0.73
N GLY A 77 15.33 -25.37 2.05
CA GLY A 77 16.60 -25.06 2.69
C GLY A 77 17.68 -26.16 2.52
N GLU A 78 17.28 -27.39 2.19
CA GLU A 78 18.19 -28.50 1.86
C GLU A 78 18.46 -28.61 0.35
N SER A 79 17.68 -27.96 -0.50
CA SER A 79 17.74 -28.09 -1.96
C SER A 79 18.87 -27.28 -2.59
N GLU A 80 19.51 -27.80 -3.64
CA GLU A 80 20.56 -27.07 -4.38
C GLU A 80 20.02 -25.79 -5.04
N ARG A 81 18.72 -25.74 -5.35
CA ARG A 81 18.08 -24.60 -5.97
C ARG A 81 17.96 -23.43 -5.00
N PHE A 82 17.56 -23.66 -3.75
CA PHE A 82 17.18 -22.61 -2.82
C PHE A 82 18.15 -22.40 -1.65
N LYS A 83 18.92 -23.40 -1.25
CA LYS A 83 19.72 -23.36 -0.01
C LYS A 83 20.70 -22.18 0.08
N ASN A 84 21.22 -21.71 -1.05
CA ASN A 84 22.21 -20.62 -1.11
C ASN A 84 21.57 -19.22 -1.33
N ILE A 85 20.26 -19.14 -1.42
CA ILE A 85 19.57 -17.86 -1.56
C ILE A 85 19.71 -17.09 -0.24
N ILE A 86 20.12 -15.83 -0.33
CA ILE A 86 20.37 -14.96 0.81
C ILE A 86 19.13 -14.12 1.10
N VAL A 87 18.70 -14.06 2.35
CA VAL A 87 17.77 -13.03 2.84
C VAL A 87 18.55 -11.74 2.99
N LEU A 88 18.44 -10.84 2.03
CA LEU A 88 19.28 -9.64 1.98
C LEU A 88 18.80 -8.56 2.94
N GLN A 89 17.51 -8.28 2.93
CA GLN A 89 16.89 -7.27 3.81
C GLN A 89 15.38 -7.53 3.98
N THR A 90 14.86 -7.05 5.09
CA THR A 90 13.43 -7.02 5.36
C THR A 90 12.98 -5.61 5.71
N ARG A 91 11.70 -5.35 5.54
CA ARG A 91 11.05 -4.13 6.06
C ARG A 91 9.67 -4.48 6.58
N GLU A 92 9.42 -4.14 7.84
CA GLU A 92 8.10 -4.21 8.43
C GLU A 92 7.62 -2.82 8.82
N THR A 93 6.36 -2.55 8.60
CA THR A 93 5.68 -1.35 9.10
C THR A 93 4.28 -1.76 9.52
N VAL A 94 4.02 -1.70 10.82
CA VAL A 94 2.71 -2.00 11.40
C VAL A 94 2.27 -0.80 12.21
N SER A 95 1.08 -0.28 11.94
CA SER A 95 0.49 0.83 12.69
C SER A 95 -1.03 0.67 12.72
N GLU A 96 -1.60 0.56 13.92
CA GLU A 96 -3.05 0.55 14.10
C GLU A 96 -3.67 1.92 13.78
N ASP A 97 -2.95 3.02 14.12
CA ASP A 97 -3.44 4.39 13.93
C ASP A 97 -3.52 4.78 12.44
N PHE A 98 -2.65 4.19 11.61
CA PHE A 98 -2.60 4.43 10.16
C PHE A 98 -3.11 3.25 9.34
N ALA A 99 -3.75 2.26 9.97
CA ALA A 99 -4.25 1.05 9.30
C ALA A 99 -3.20 0.44 8.36
N THR A 100 -1.97 0.24 8.86
CA THR A 100 -0.85 -0.21 8.02
C THR A 100 -0.33 -1.54 8.54
N ALA A 101 -0.22 -2.52 7.63
CA ALA A 101 0.40 -3.82 7.89
C ALA A 101 1.23 -4.26 6.68
N PHE A 102 2.38 -3.63 6.53
CA PHE A 102 3.33 -3.92 5.46
C PHE A 102 4.45 -4.83 5.94
N TYR A 103 4.79 -5.84 5.14
CA TYR A 103 6.02 -6.61 5.25
C TYR A 103 6.56 -6.93 3.86
N GLY A 104 7.84 -6.66 3.66
CA GLY A 104 8.57 -7.00 2.45
C GLY A 104 9.92 -7.64 2.77
N VAL A 105 10.31 -8.63 1.99
CA VAL A 105 11.60 -9.30 2.07
C VAL A 105 12.28 -9.33 0.71
N MET A 106 13.57 -9.06 0.68
CA MET A 106 14.43 -9.15 -0.51
C MET A 106 15.29 -10.39 -0.42
N PHE A 107 15.16 -11.27 -1.39
CA PHE A 107 16.00 -12.44 -1.57
C PHE A 107 17.01 -12.16 -2.69
N GLU A 108 18.28 -12.43 -2.45
CA GLU A 108 19.30 -12.49 -3.48
C GLU A 108 19.43 -13.94 -3.97
N ILE A 109 18.99 -14.18 -5.20
CA ILE A 109 19.02 -15.52 -5.83
C ILE A 109 20.45 -15.90 -6.19
N TYR A 110 21.16 -14.96 -6.81
CA TYR A 110 22.60 -14.93 -7.06
C TYR A 110 23.00 -13.48 -7.39
N ASP A 111 24.30 -13.20 -7.48
CA ASP A 111 24.85 -11.85 -7.65
C ASP A 111 24.13 -11.05 -8.75
N GLY A 112 23.51 -9.96 -8.35
CA GLY A 112 22.75 -9.05 -9.21
C GLY A 112 21.36 -9.55 -9.66
N LEU A 113 20.85 -10.68 -9.12
CA LEU A 113 19.49 -11.13 -9.35
C LEU A 113 18.70 -11.27 -8.05
N TYR A 114 17.62 -10.54 -7.94
CA TYR A 114 16.83 -10.42 -6.72
C TYR A 114 15.38 -10.83 -6.92
N TYR A 115 14.75 -11.25 -5.82
CA TYR A 115 13.31 -11.41 -5.72
C TYR A 115 12.79 -10.61 -4.53
N ALA A 116 11.94 -9.63 -4.80
CA ALA A 116 11.22 -8.88 -3.77
C ALA A 116 9.86 -9.53 -3.52
N ALA A 117 9.66 -10.07 -2.34
CA ALA A 117 8.41 -10.70 -1.94
C ALA A 117 7.66 -9.81 -0.95
N PHE A 118 6.37 -9.55 -1.23
CA PHE A 118 5.49 -8.83 -0.32
C PHE A 118 4.51 -9.79 0.34
N ARG A 119 4.41 -9.66 1.68
CA ARG A 119 3.42 -10.41 2.47
C ARG A 119 2.01 -9.86 2.19
N GLY A 120 1.07 -10.76 2.00
CA GLY A 120 -0.34 -10.45 1.97
C GLY A 120 -0.91 -10.22 3.37
N THR A 121 -2.23 -10.33 3.48
CA THR A 121 -2.94 -10.24 4.75
C THR A 121 -2.48 -11.34 5.69
N ASP A 122 -2.00 -10.96 6.86
CA ASP A 122 -1.73 -11.88 7.95
C ASP A 122 -2.98 -12.05 8.85
N GLU A 123 -2.85 -12.77 9.94
CA GLU A 123 -3.97 -13.05 10.84
C GLU A 123 -4.39 -11.83 11.68
N LYS A 124 -3.65 -10.70 11.62
CA LYS A 124 -3.92 -9.50 12.41
C LYS A 124 -5.12 -8.73 11.86
N ILE A 125 -6.01 -8.30 12.72
CA ILE A 125 -7.20 -7.55 12.32
C ILE A 125 -6.87 -6.23 11.60
N VAL A 126 -5.72 -5.61 11.91
CA VAL A 126 -5.23 -4.40 11.24
C VAL A 126 -4.92 -4.66 9.76
N SER A 127 -4.47 -5.87 9.41
CA SER A 127 -4.21 -6.25 8.02
C SER A 127 -5.50 -6.30 7.21
N PHE A 128 -6.58 -6.85 7.79
CA PHE A 128 -7.91 -6.87 7.16
C PHE A 128 -8.53 -5.48 7.05
N TYR A 129 -8.28 -4.61 8.04
CA TYR A 129 -8.72 -3.23 7.95
C TYR A 129 -8.04 -2.49 6.78
N GLU A 130 -6.72 -2.64 6.62
CA GLU A 130 -6.00 -2.04 5.49
C GLU A 130 -6.46 -2.62 4.14
N ASP A 131 -6.79 -3.92 4.09
CA ASP A 131 -7.34 -4.52 2.87
C ASP A 131 -8.69 -3.91 2.48
N ALA A 132 -9.54 -3.67 3.48
CA ALA A 132 -10.82 -3.01 3.24
C ALA A 132 -10.65 -1.54 2.82
N GLU A 133 -9.54 -0.88 3.17
CA GLU A 133 -9.22 0.46 2.65
C GLU A 133 -9.04 0.49 1.13
N LEU A 134 -8.62 -0.62 0.49
CA LEU A 134 -8.49 -0.70 -0.98
C LEU A 134 -9.80 -0.38 -1.72
N ALA A 135 -10.95 -0.55 -1.07
CA ALA A 135 -12.24 -0.25 -1.64
C ALA A 135 -12.57 1.25 -1.73
N TYR A 136 -11.88 2.11 -0.96
CA TYR A 136 -12.21 3.53 -0.91
C TYR A 136 -11.00 4.47 -0.83
N LYS A 137 -9.78 3.93 -0.74
CA LYS A 137 -8.54 4.71 -0.59
C LYS A 137 -7.48 4.24 -1.58
N PHE A 138 -6.92 5.18 -2.29
CA PHE A 138 -5.82 4.91 -3.22
C PHE A 138 -4.84 6.09 -3.27
N PRO A 139 -3.50 5.83 -3.13
CA PRO A 139 -2.94 4.57 -2.67
C PRO A 139 -3.14 4.35 -1.16
N ILE A 140 -3.15 3.08 -0.72
CA ILE A 140 -3.02 2.74 0.69
C ILE A 140 -1.55 2.87 1.14
N THR A 141 -1.32 2.94 2.45
CA THR A 141 0.03 3.18 3.00
C THR A 141 1.01 2.08 2.62
N SER A 142 0.59 0.82 2.64
CA SER A 142 1.44 -0.32 2.24
C SER A 142 1.85 -0.26 0.77
N GLN A 143 0.98 0.22 -0.14
CA GLN A 143 1.34 0.41 -1.55
C GLN A 143 2.48 1.42 -1.73
N ALA A 144 2.36 2.59 -1.10
CA ALA A 144 3.42 3.60 -1.13
C ALA A 144 4.73 3.11 -0.49
N THR A 145 4.63 2.30 0.58
CA THR A 145 5.80 1.70 1.25
C THR A 145 6.46 0.64 0.37
N ALA A 146 5.69 -0.19 -0.35
CA ALA A 146 6.20 -1.19 -1.27
C ALA A 146 6.93 -0.54 -2.46
N LEU A 147 6.36 0.50 -3.07
CA LEU A 147 7.01 1.27 -4.13
C LEU A 147 8.36 1.84 -3.65
N LYS A 148 8.37 2.48 -2.49
CA LYS A 148 9.59 3.03 -1.89
C LYS A 148 10.63 1.95 -1.64
N TYR A 149 10.21 0.78 -1.15
CA TYR A 149 11.11 -0.36 -0.88
C TYR A 149 11.82 -0.84 -2.14
N ILE A 150 11.11 -0.96 -3.26
CA ILE A 150 11.70 -1.37 -4.55
C ILE A 150 12.60 -0.28 -5.13
N SER A 151 12.14 0.98 -5.15
CA SER A 151 12.94 2.11 -5.67
C SER A 151 14.27 2.26 -4.92
N GLU A 152 14.24 2.18 -3.58
CA GLU A 152 15.46 2.21 -2.76
C GLU A 152 16.37 1.00 -3.02
N ALA A 153 15.81 -0.20 -3.22
CA ALA A 153 16.59 -1.38 -3.54
C ALA A 153 17.29 -1.24 -4.89
N ILE A 154 16.60 -0.78 -5.93
CA ILE A 154 17.20 -0.52 -7.25
C ILE A 154 18.32 0.52 -7.16
N ALA A 155 18.09 1.62 -6.44
CA ALA A 155 19.08 2.68 -6.28
C ALA A 155 20.36 2.22 -5.55
N ASN A 156 20.22 1.31 -4.56
CA ASN A 156 21.34 0.89 -3.72
C ASN A 156 22.06 -0.34 -4.23
N LEU A 157 21.36 -1.28 -4.88
CA LEU A 157 21.89 -2.58 -5.27
C LEU A 157 22.09 -2.70 -6.80
N GLY A 158 21.37 -1.90 -7.60
CA GLY A 158 21.31 -2.13 -9.05
C GLY A 158 20.70 -3.49 -9.39
N GLY A 159 21.22 -4.17 -10.44
CA GLY A 159 20.85 -5.54 -10.79
C GLY A 159 19.47 -5.67 -11.43
N ARG A 160 18.90 -6.89 -11.36
CA ARG A 160 17.62 -7.26 -11.98
C ARG A 160 16.68 -7.86 -10.94
N TYR A 161 15.38 -7.59 -11.06
CA TYR A 161 14.40 -7.95 -10.06
C TYR A 161 13.22 -8.73 -10.61
N TYR A 162 12.82 -9.74 -9.87
CA TYR A 162 11.48 -10.25 -9.84
C TYR A 162 10.74 -9.63 -8.65
N ILE A 163 9.47 -9.31 -8.81
CA ILE A 163 8.63 -8.80 -7.72
C ILE A 163 7.41 -9.70 -7.64
N GLY A 164 6.97 -10.06 -6.45
CA GLY A 164 5.74 -10.85 -6.32
C GLY A 164 5.19 -10.87 -4.91
N GLY A 165 4.00 -11.41 -4.79
CA GLY A 165 3.31 -11.61 -3.53
C GLY A 165 1.99 -12.35 -3.74
N HIS A 166 1.38 -12.77 -2.64
CA HIS A 166 0.11 -13.43 -2.61
C HIS A 166 -0.95 -12.53 -1.95
N SER A 167 -2.17 -12.56 -2.42
CA SER A 167 -3.26 -11.75 -1.88
C SER A 167 -2.91 -10.26 -1.93
N LYS A 168 -3.07 -9.48 -0.86
CA LYS A 168 -2.61 -8.09 -0.78
C LYS A 168 -1.16 -7.93 -1.26
N GLY A 169 -0.26 -8.89 -0.97
CA GLY A 169 1.12 -8.84 -1.45
C GLY A 169 1.25 -8.80 -2.97
N GLY A 170 0.34 -9.46 -3.70
CA GLY A 170 0.24 -9.38 -5.15
C GLY A 170 -0.19 -8.00 -5.63
N ASN A 171 -1.15 -7.38 -4.97
CA ASN A 171 -1.56 -5.99 -5.22
C ASN A 171 -0.38 -5.02 -5.01
N LEU A 172 0.37 -5.18 -3.91
CA LEU A 172 1.57 -4.37 -3.63
C LEU A 172 2.63 -4.52 -4.73
N ALA A 173 2.80 -5.75 -5.27
CA ALA A 173 3.75 -6.04 -6.35
C ALA A 173 3.35 -5.32 -7.65
N ILE A 174 2.07 -5.40 -8.06
CA ILE A 174 1.56 -4.67 -9.22
C ILE A 174 1.74 -3.17 -9.03
N PHE A 175 1.27 -2.62 -7.91
CA PHE A 175 1.35 -1.20 -7.62
C PHE A 175 2.80 -0.71 -7.69
N SER A 176 3.73 -1.41 -7.03
CA SER A 176 5.12 -1.02 -7.01
C SER A 176 5.67 -0.86 -8.43
N TYR A 177 5.47 -1.86 -9.30
CA TYR A 177 5.95 -1.82 -10.67
C TYR A 177 5.33 -0.70 -11.50
N LEU A 178 4.01 -0.55 -11.45
CA LEU A 178 3.31 0.42 -12.30
C LEU A 178 3.71 1.86 -12.00
N PHE A 179 4.04 2.16 -10.74
CA PHE A 179 4.40 3.50 -10.27
C PHE A 179 5.92 3.73 -10.15
N LEU A 180 6.78 2.75 -10.49
CA LEU A 180 8.21 2.99 -10.69
C LEU A 180 8.43 3.98 -11.82
N LYS A 181 9.54 4.71 -11.78
CA LYS A 181 10.03 5.51 -12.91
C LYS A 181 10.42 4.60 -14.06
N ASP A 182 10.43 5.12 -15.29
CA ASP A 182 10.72 4.31 -16.46
C ASP A 182 12.13 3.69 -16.42
N GLU A 183 13.13 4.43 -15.92
CA GLU A 183 14.48 3.92 -15.74
C GLU A 183 14.54 2.78 -14.69
N GLU A 184 13.71 2.87 -13.64
CA GLU A 184 13.63 1.83 -12.61
C GLU A 184 12.92 0.57 -13.16
N LYS A 185 11.91 0.74 -14.02
CA LYS A 185 11.20 -0.40 -14.67
C LYS A 185 12.11 -1.26 -15.52
N GLU A 186 13.18 -0.72 -16.09
CA GLU A 186 14.18 -1.48 -16.87
C GLU A 186 14.89 -2.56 -16.04
N HIS A 187 14.94 -2.39 -14.72
CA HIS A 187 15.48 -3.38 -13.80
C HIS A 187 14.53 -4.56 -13.54
N ILE A 188 13.24 -4.43 -13.87
CA ILE A 188 12.23 -5.42 -13.55
C ILE A 188 12.11 -6.47 -14.67
N ILE A 189 12.32 -7.73 -14.32
CA ILE A 189 12.20 -8.85 -15.27
C ILE A 189 10.72 -9.25 -15.37
N ARG A 190 10.06 -9.44 -14.22
CA ARG A 190 8.66 -9.87 -14.15
C ARG A 190 8.06 -9.54 -12.78
N VAL A 191 6.76 -9.28 -12.81
CA VAL A 191 5.93 -9.10 -11.63
C VAL A 191 4.90 -10.21 -11.58
N TYR A 192 4.75 -10.84 -10.42
CA TYR A 192 3.78 -11.89 -10.17
C TYR A 192 2.75 -11.43 -9.16
N ASN A 193 1.49 -11.48 -9.56
CA ASN A 193 0.36 -11.34 -8.66
C ASN A 193 -0.30 -12.71 -8.47
N ASN A 194 -0.18 -13.28 -7.28
CA ASN A 194 -0.77 -14.56 -6.95
C ASN A 194 -2.11 -14.31 -6.24
N ASP A 195 -3.20 -14.28 -7.00
CA ASP A 195 -4.58 -14.11 -6.55
C ASP A 195 -4.80 -12.88 -5.62
N GLY A 196 -4.07 -11.80 -5.91
CA GLY A 196 -4.26 -10.52 -5.22
C GLY A 196 -5.18 -9.59 -5.98
N PRO A 197 -5.90 -8.68 -5.29
CA PRO A 197 -6.79 -7.73 -5.92
C PRO A 197 -6.03 -6.81 -6.88
N GLY A 198 -6.72 -6.29 -7.88
CA GLY A 198 -6.19 -5.32 -8.81
C GLY A 198 -6.08 -3.91 -8.22
N LEU A 199 -6.09 -2.91 -9.09
CA LEU A 199 -6.06 -1.49 -8.76
C LEU A 199 -7.35 -0.81 -9.24
N PRO A 200 -7.68 0.38 -8.71
CA PRO A 200 -8.85 1.13 -9.16
C PRO A 200 -8.80 1.46 -10.66
N ASN A 201 -9.97 1.50 -11.30
CA ASN A 201 -10.09 1.79 -12.74
C ASN A 201 -9.55 3.17 -13.14
N GLU A 202 -9.43 4.11 -12.22
CA GLU A 202 -8.88 5.45 -12.42
C GLU A 202 -7.42 5.42 -12.90
N VAL A 203 -6.69 4.32 -12.67
CA VAL A 203 -5.30 4.14 -13.15
C VAL A 203 -5.21 3.19 -14.35
N ALA A 204 -6.32 2.93 -15.04
CA ALA A 204 -6.38 1.99 -16.18
C ALA A 204 -5.36 2.29 -17.28
N GLU A 205 -5.07 3.56 -17.56
CA GLU A 205 -4.12 3.95 -18.62
C GLU A 205 -2.72 3.36 -18.43
N ILE A 206 -2.26 3.22 -17.18
CA ILE A 206 -0.95 2.62 -16.89
C ILE A 206 -1.02 1.11 -16.68
N MET A 207 -2.19 0.56 -16.31
CA MET A 207 -2.37 -0.87 -16.04
C MET A 207 -2.37 -1.73 -17.31
N PHE A 208 -2.90 -1.21 -18.41
CA PHE A 208 -3.13 -1.96 -19.66
C PHE A 208 -2.18 -1.57 -20.80
N THR A 209 -1.01 -1.05 -20.47
CA THR A 209 0.03 -0.79 -21.47
C THR A 209 0.63 -2.09 -22.00
N PRO A 210 1.19 -2.11 -23.23
CA PRO A 210 1.91 -3.27 -23.75
C PRO A 210 3.00 -3.75 -22.80
N GLN A 211 3.77 -2.85 -22.23
CA GLN A 211 4.84 -3.15 -21.28
C GLN A 211 4.30 -3.82 -20.00
N ALA A 212 3.19 -3.31 -19.44
CA ALA A 212 2.55 -3.93 -18.28
C ALA A 212 2.07 -5.36 -18.61
N ASN A 213 1.46 -5.56 -19.80
CA ASN A 213 1.02 -6.87 -20.26
C ASN A 213 2.17 -7.88 -20.46
N GLU A 214 3.36 -7.42 -20.82
CA GLU A 214 4.53 -8.29 -20.91
C GLU A 214 5.14 -8.60 -19.56
N THR A 215 5.13 -7.64 -18.64
CA THR A 215 5.88 -7.74 -17.37
C THR A 215 5.03 -8.32 -16.24
N VAL A 216 3.74 -7.98 -16.15
CA VAL A 216 2.85 -8.41 -15.05
C VAL A 216 2.12 -9.70 -15.44
N LEU A 217 2.24 -10.72 -14.59
CA LEU A 217 1.52 -11.98 -14.69
C LEU A 217 0.65 -12.18 -13.45
N ASN A 218 -0.67 -12.23 -13.66
CA ASN A 218 -1.65 -12.57 -12.65
C ASN A 218 -1.95 -14.07 -12.71
N LEU A 219 -1.72 -14.79 -11.64
CA LEU A 219 -2.07 -16.20 -11.47
C LEU A 219 -3.35 -16.27 -10.64
N LEU A 220 -4.47 -16.60 -11.30
CA LEU A 220 -5.81 -16.55 -10.75
C LEU A 220 -6.45 -17.93 -10.78
N PRO A 221 -6.82 -18.55 -9.64
CA PRO A 221 -7.53 -19.83 -9.66
C PRO A 221 -8.91 -19.73 -10.31
N GLU A 222 -9.48 -20.87 -10.75
CA GLU A 222 -10.79 -20.92 -11.43
C GLU A 222 -11.92 -20.29 -10.60
N ASP A 223 -11.88 -20.46 -9.27
CA ASP A 223 -12.86 -19.89 -8.32
C ASP A 223 -12.33 -18.61 -7.66
N SER A 224 -11.38 -17.90 -8.29
CA SER A 224 -10.84 -16.66 -7.73
C SER A 224 -11.96 -15.67 -7.41
N ILE A 225 -11.92 -15.12 -6.21
CA ILE A 225 -12.76 -14.03 -5.73
C ILE A 225 -11.88 -12.80 -5.52
N VAL A 226 -10.82 -12.95 -4.71
CA VAL A 226 -9.93 -11.85 -4.34
C VAL A 226 -9.19 -11.29 -5.55
N GLY A 227 -8.63 -12.16 -6.39
CA GLY A 227 -7.88 -11.74 -7.58
C GLY A 227 -8.74 -11.12 -8.69
N ARG A 228 -10.07 -11.18 -8.55
CA ARG A 228 -11.02 -10.52 -9.47
C ARG A 228 -11.60 -9.23 -8.92
N MET A 229 -11.26 -8.88 -7.67
CA MET A 229 -11.62 -7.58 -7.11
C MET A 229 -10.76 -6.49 -7.75
N LEU A 230 -11.39 -5.43 -8.22
CA LEU A 230 -10.74 -4.32 -8.94
C LEU A 230 -10.14 -4.80 -10.28
N ALA A 231 -9.34 -3.96 -10.95
CA ALA A 231 -8.72 -4.29 -12.23
C ALA A 231 -7.26 -4.74 -12.03
N PRO A 232 -6.89 -6.00 -12.31
CA PRO A 232 -5.55 -6.50 -12.02
C PRO A 232 -4.46 -5.91 -12.94
N GLY A 233 -4.81 -5.43 -14.12
CA GLY A 233 -3.84 -5.04 -15.15
C GLY A 233 -2.96 -6.21 -15.59
N GLY A 234 -2.13 -6.03 -16.62
CA GLY A 234 -1.22 -7.07 -17.08
C GLY A 234 -1.92 -8.30 -17.70
N LYS A 235 -1.21 -9.43 -17.73
CA LYS A 235 -1.70 -10.68 -18.32
C LYS A 235 -2.27 -11.62 -17.25
N ASN A 236 -3.49 -12.11 -17.50
CA ASN A 236 -4.13 -13.09 -16.62
C ASN A 236 -3.85 -14.52 -17.11
N LYS A 237 -3.47 -15.42 -16.20
CA LYS A 237 -3.42 -16.87 -16.38
C LYS A 237 -4.37 -17.52 -15.38
N ILE A 238 -5.45 -18.08 -15.86
CA ILE A 238 -6.39 -18.84 -15.03
C ILE A 238 -5.78 -20.20 -14.76
N ILE A 239 -5.73 -20.62 -13.50
CA ILE A 239 -5.04 -21.83 -13.05
C ILE A 239 -5.99 -22.75 -12.29
N LYS A 240 -5.65 -24.04 -12.29
CA LYS A 240 -6.41 -25.07 -11.58
C LYS A 240 -5.98 -25.20 -10.12
N SER A 241 -6.92 -25.59 -9.29
CA SER A 241 -6.72 -25.90 -7.88
C SER A 241 -7.36 -27.25 -7.51
N GLU A 242 -6.85 -27.90 -6.48
CA GLU A 242 -7.47 -29.10 -5.86
C GLU A 242 -8.63 -28.72 -4.93
N ALA A 243 -8.65 -27.49 -4.44
CA ALA A 243 -9.73 -26.95 -3.62
C ALA A 243 -10.89 -26.44 -4.49
N SER A 244 -11.94 -25.95 -3.85
CA SER A 244 -13.09 -25.31 -4.48
C SER A 244 -13.50 -24.04 -3.74
N GLY A 245 -14.14 -23.11 -4.44
CA GLY A 245 -14.59 -21.83 -3.89
C GLY A 245 -13.46 -21.01 -3.28
N GLY A 246 -13.73 -20.25 -2.23
CA GLY A 246 -12.74 -19.39 -1.56
C GLY A 246 -11.49 -20.12 -1.06
N ALA A 247 -11.55 -21.44 -0.84
CA ALA A 247 -10.38 -22.22 -0.44
C ALA A 247 -9.31 -22.30 -1.55
N GLN A 248 -9.66 -22.01 -2.80
CA GLN A 248 -8.69 -21.89 -3.90
C GLN A 248 -7.74 -20.70 -3.75
N HIS A 249 -8.03 -19.74 -2.87
CA HIS A 249 -7.12 -18.65 -2.53
C HIS A 249 -5.81 -19.14 -1.88
N ASN A 250 -5.81 -20.36 -1.34
CA ASN A 250 -4.62 -20.98 -0.75
C ASN A 250 -3.68 -21.54 -1.84
N ILE A 251 -2.53 -20.91 -2.04
CA ILE A 251 -1.50 -21.32 -3.03
C ILE A 251 -1.10 -22.81 -2.91
N PHE A 252 -1.13 -23.39 -1.71
CA PHE A 252 -0.78 -24.81 -1.51
C PHE A 252 -1.74 -25.78 -2.18
N THR A 253 -2.92 -25.30 -2.60
CA THR A 253 -3.91 -26.10 -3.33
C THR A 253 -3.78 -26.02 -4.86
N TRP A 254 -2.89 -25.16 -5.37
CA TRP A 254 -2.74 -24.93 -6.80
C TRP A 254 -2.00 -26.09 -7.48
N ILE A 255 -2.47 -26.50 -8.64
CA ILE A 255 -1.97 -27.67 -9.36
C ILE A 255 -0.83 -27.26 -10.28
N LEU A 256 0.31 -27.91 -10.14
CA LEU A 256 1.49 -27.75 -10.97
C LEU A 256 1.57 -28.81 -12.08
N LYS A 257 2.00 -28.36 -13.25
CA LYS A 257 2.39 -29.20 -14.38
C LYS A 257 3.84 -28.85 -14.77
N GLY A 258 4.77 -29.63 -14.23
CA GLY A 258 6.19 -29.29 -14.31
C GLY A 258 6.52 -28.14 -13.35
N SER A 259 7.04 -27.05 -13.91
CA SER A 259 7.42 -25.84 -13.16
C SER A 259 6.42 -24.69 -13.27
N GLU A 260 5.32 -24.90 -13.98
CA GLU A 260 4.24 -23.93 -14.18
C GLU A 260 2.94 -24.43 -13.57
N PHE A 261 2.03 -23.52 -13.23
CA PHE A 261 0.67 -23.89 -12.82
C PHE A 261 -0.16 -24.37 -14.02
N GLU A 262 -0.93 -25.43 -13.81
CA GLU A 262 -1.81 -25.99 -14.83
C GLU A 262 -2.91 -24.97 -15.17
N SER A 263 -2.99 -24.60 -16.45
CA SER A 263 -3.97 -23.61 -16.91
C SER A 263 -5.37 -24.19 -16.93
N ALA A 264 -6.34 -23.39 -16.48
CA ALA A 264 -7.76 -23.60 -16.71
C ALA A 264 -8.23 -22.80 -17.94
N LYS A 265 -9.39 -23.16 -18.50
CA LYS A 265 -9.90 -22.51 -19.71
C LYS A 265 -10.66 -21.21 -19.42
N ARG A 266 -11.31 -21.13 -18.27
CA ARG A 266 -12.17 -20.00 -17.86
C ARG A 266 -12.34 -20.01 -16.36
N PHE A 267 -12.82 -18.92 -15.82
CA PHE A 267 -13.33 -18.87 -14.45
C PHE A 267 -14.59 -19.72 -14.28
N SER A 268 -14.90 -20.12 -13.07
CA SER A 268 -16.14 -20.80 -12.74
C SER A 268 -17.32 -19.83 -12.70
N LEU A 269 -18.54 -20.39 -12.82
CA LEU A 269 -19.76 -19.58 -12.66
C LEU A 269 -19.87 -18.92 -11.28
N LEU A 270 -19.30 -19.54 -10.24
CA LEU A 270 -19.25 -18.96 -8.89
C LEU A 270 -18.36 -17.71 -8.88
N SER A 271 -17.18 -17.79 -9.48
CA SER A 271 -16.26 -16.66 -9.59
C SER A 271 -16.87 -15.50 -10.38
N ASP A 272 -17.53 -15.80 -11.53
CA ASP A 272 -18.21 -14.78 -12.32
C ASP A 272 -19.36 -14.12 -11.53
N TYR A 273 -20.20 -14.90 -10.86
CA TYR A 273 -21.28 -14.36 -10.02
C TYR A 273 -20.76 -13.47 -8.86
N MET A 274 -19.68 -13.91 -8.22
CA MET A 274 -19.09 -13.13 -7.11
C MET A 274 -18.44 -11.83 -7.58
N GLU A 275 -17.77 -11.83 -8.73
CA GLU A 275 -17.23 -10.61 -9.34
C GLU A 275 -18.34 -9.61 -9.64
N ASP A 276 -19.39 -10.04 -10.35
CA ASP A 276 -20.53 -9.19 -10.69
C ASP A 276 -21.16 -8.57 -9.42
N THR A 277 -21.40 -9.40 -8.41
CA THR A 277 -22.02 -8.99 -7.15
C THR A 277 -21.15 -7.98 -6.37
N LEU A 278 -19.84 -8.25 -6.28
CA LEU A 278 -18.90 -7.36 -5.56
C LEU A 278 -18.73 -6.03 -6.31
N THR A 279 -18.60 -6.08 -7.65
CA THR A 279 -18.47 -4.89 -8.48
C THR A 279 -19.70 -4.00 -8.34
N GLU A 280 -20.91 -4.56 -8.51
CA GLU A 280 -22.15 -3.82 -8.34
C GLU A 280 -22.28 -3.22 -6.94
N SER A 281 -21.90 -3.96 -5.91
CA SER A 281 -21.94 -3.49 -4.52
C SER A 281 -20.97 -2.32 -4.28
N LEU A 282 -19.76 -2.38 -4.82
CA LEU A 282 -18.77 -1.31 -4.68
C LEU A 282 -19.14 -0.06 -5.49
N GLU A 283 -19.70 -0.24 -6.69
CA GLU A 283 -20.12 0.88 -7.55
C GLU A 283 -21.34 1.64 -6.99
N THR A 284 -22.20 0.96 -6.22
CA THR A 284 -23.40 1.59 -5.61
C THR A 284 -23.09 2.39 -4.34
N MET A 285 -21.93 2.17 -3.72
CA MET A 285 -21.50 2.87 -2.51
C MET A 285 -20.51 3.98 -2.82
N ASN A 286 -20.69 5.16 -2.22
CA ASN A 286 -19.65 6.18 -2.31
C ASN A 286 -18.48 5.88 -1.33
N PRO A 287 -17.26 6.39 -1.60
CA PRO A 287 -16.09 6.13 -0.79
C PRO A 287 -16.25 6.48 0.70
N GLU A 288 -16.99 7.53 1.04
CA GLU A 288 -17.20 7.95 2.43
C GLU A 288 -18.13 6.97 3.19
N GLN A 289 -19.12 6.40 2.52
CA GLN A 289 -19.96 5.35 3.09
C GLN A 289 -19.16 4.07 3.36
N LEU A 290 -18.35 3.62 2.39
CA LEU A 290 -17.46 2.46 2.55
C LEU A 290 -16.50 2.67 3.72
N LYS A 291 -15.85 3.82 3.78
CA LYS A 291 -14.96 4.21 4.87
C LYS A 291 -15.67 4.16 6.23
N SER A 292 -16.86 4.75 6.32
CA SER A 292 -17.65 4.76 7.57
C SER A 292 -17.97 3.34 8.07
N ILE A 293 -18.37 2.46 7.15
CA ILE A 293 -18.70 1.05 7.47
C ILE A 293 -17.44 0.32 7.96
N VAL A 294 -16.35 0.41 7.20
CA VAL A 294 -15.09 -0.27 7.53
C VAL A 294 -14.54 0.22 8.87
N GLN A 295 -14.58 1.52 9.13
CA GLN A 295 -14.16 2.10 10.42
C GLN A 295 -15.01 1.57 11.58
N LYS A 296 -16.35 1.53 11.44
CA LYS A 296 -17.25 1.01 12.46
C LYS A 296 -16.98 -0.47 12.78
N LEU A 297 -16.76 -1.30 11.74
CA LEU A 297 -16.42 -2.71 11.92
C LEU A 297 -15.09 -2.88 12.66
N PHE A 298 -14.09 -2.09 12.33
CA PHE A 298 -12.81 -2.11 13.02
C PHE A 298 -12.91 -1.62 14.48
N GLU A 299 -13.64 -0.56 14.73
CA GLU A 299 -13.91 -0.06 16.09
C GLU A 299 -14.61 -1.12 16.95
N ILE A 300 -15.59 -1.85 16.39
CA ILE A 300 -16.26 -2.97 17.07
C ILE A 300 -15.25 -4.09 17.40
N ALA A 301 -14.43 -4.49 16.44
CA ALA A 301 -13.40 -5.51 16.65
C ALA A 301 -12.39 -5.09 17.73
N LYS A 302 -11.91 -3.85 17.69
CA LYS A 302 -10.97 -3.30 18.66
C LYS A 302 -11.58 -3.22 20.07
N ALA A 303 -12.82 -2.77 20.20
CA ALA A 303 -13.55 -2.72 21.47
C ALA A 303 -13.80 -4.12 22.06
N ALA A 304 -14.03 -5.11 21.20
CA ALA A 304 -14.17 -6.52 21.59
C ALA A 304 -12.84 -7.18 21.96
N GLY A 305 -11.69 -6.48 21.81
CA GLY A 305 -10.36 -7.03 22.04
C GLY A 305 -9.91 -8.05 20.99
N ILE A 306 -10.54 -8.04 19.81
CA ILE A 306 -10.18 -8.88 18.67
C ILE A 306 -8.92 -8.28 18.05
N LYS A 307 -7.82 -9.03 18.09
CA LYS A 307 -6.53 -8.65 17.48
C LYS A 307 -6.20 -9.47 16.24
N THR A 308 -6.69 -10.71 16.22
CA THR A 308 -6.49 -11.68 15.15
C THR A 308 -7.81 -12.35 14.77
N ILE A 309 -7.85 -12.99 13.60
CA ILE A 309 -9.01 -13.79 13.17
C ILE A 309 -9.31 -14.93 14.16
N ASP A 310 -8.29 -15.52 14.74
CA ASP A 310 -8.46 -16.60 15.72
C ASP A 310 -9.21 -16.16 16.99
N ASP A 311 -9.17 -14.85 17.29
CA ASP A 311 -9.97 -14.27 18.35
C ASP A 311 -11.49 -14.30 18.04
N ILE A 312 -11.85 -14.47 16.77
CA ILE A 312 -13.24 -14.64 16.31
C ILE A 312 -13.63 -16.12 16.37
N SER A 313 -13.43 -16.74 17.49
CA SER A 313 -13.77 -18.17 17.69
C SER A 313 -14.64 -18.38 18.91
N ILE A 314 -15.40 -19.48 18.91
CA ILE A 314 -16.22 -19.89 20.07
C ILE A 314 -15.34 -20.11 21.31
N LYS A 315 -14.07 -20.46 21.14
CA LYS A 315 -13.10 -20.59 22.25
C LYS A 315 -12.83 -19.23 22.92
N ASN A 316 -13.02 -18.13 22.19
CA ASN A 316 -12.80 -16.75 22.64
C ASN A 316 -14.13 -15.99 22.80
N TYR A 317 -15.14 -16.65 23.37
CA TYR A 317 -16.51 -16.15 23.49
C TYR A 317 -16.64 -14.75 24.09
N LYS A 318 -15.67 -14.31 24.92
CA LYS A 318 -15.66 -12.97 25.52
C LYS A 318 -15.61 -11.86 24.47
N SER A 319 -14.83 -12.01 23.42
CA SER A 319 -14.77 -11.08 22.30
C SER A 319 -16.08 -11.07 21.50
N LEU A 320 -16.68 -12.24 21.31
CA LEU A 320 -17.96 -12.36 20.60
C LEU A 320 -19.14 -11.75 21.37
N ILE A 321 -19.16 -11.86 22.70
CA ILE A 321 -20.18 -11.21 23.55
C ILE A 321 -20.19 -9.69 23.36
N VAL A 322 -19.03 -9.08 23.09
CA VAL A 322 -18.92 -7.63 22.85
C VAL A 322 -19.26 -7.29 21.40
N ALA A 323 -18.71 -8.05 20.44
CA ALA A 323 -18.85 -7.75 19.02
C ALA A 323 -20.28 -7.98 18.49
N VAL A 324 -20.92 -9.10 18.84
CA VAL A 324 -22.21 -9.50 18.27
C VAL A 324 -23.34 -8.48 18.52
N PRO A 325 -23.56 -7.95 19.74
CA PRO A 325 -24.59 -6.92 19.97
C PRO A 325 -24.35 -5.64 19.15
N GLU A 326 -23.10 -5.22 18.98
CA GLU A 326 -22.78 -4.02 18.22
C GLU A 326 -22.95 -4.25 16.71
N LEU A 327 -22.57 -5.41 16.20
CA LEU A 327 -22.87 -5.81 14.83
C LEU A 327 -24.39 -5.90 14.59
N TYR A 328 -25.14 -6.43 15.53
CA TYR A 328 -26.60 -6.50 15.46
C TYR A 328 -27.24 -5.11 15.42
N LYS A 329 -26.76 -4.16 16.22
CA LYS A 329 -27.20 -2.75 16.15
C LYS A 329 -26.88 -2.14 14.80
N LEU A 330 -25.66 -2.37 14.26
CA LEU A 330 -25.25 -1.84 12.97
C LEU A 330 -26.15 -2.31 11.82
N VAL A 331 -26.63 -3.56 11.88
CA VAL A 331 -27.52 -4.14 10.85
C VAL A 331 -28.96 -3.65 10.98
N ASN A 332 -29.47 -3.48 12.23
CA ASN A 332 -30.87 -3.18 12.51
C ASN A 332 -31.15 -1.69 12.77
N ASP A 333 -30.17 -0.83 12.68
CA ASP A 333 -30.37 0.62 12.75
C ASP A 333 -31.10 1.10 11.49
N GLU A 334 -32.33 1.60 11.67
CA GLU A 334 -33.14 2.14 10.56
C GLU A 334 -32.51 3.36 9.87
N ASN A 335 -31.63 4.06 10.58
CA ASN A 335 -30.86 5.18 10.04
C ASN A 335 -29.45 4.76 9.52
N SER A 336 -29.19 3.45 9.50
CA SER A 336 -27.90 2.93 9.06
C SER A 336 -27.74 3.09 7.54
N GLU A 337 -26.69 3.78 7.12
CA GLU A 337 -26.28 3.89 5.71
C GLU A 337 -25.64 2.58 5.18
N VAL A 338 -25.65 1.50 5.97
CA VAL A 338 -25.11 0.18 5.57
C VAL A 338 -26.01 -0.44 4.52
N PRO A 339 -25.51 -0.77 3.32
CA PRO A 339 -26.28 -1.43 2.27
C PRO A 339 -26.83 -2.79 2.68
N ASP A 340 -27.95 -3.20 2.12
CA ASP A 340 -28.62 -4.47 2.45
C ASP A 340 -27.73 -5.69 2.18
N THR A 341 -26.87 -5.64 1.15
CA THR A 341 -25.87 -6.69 0.87
C THR A 341 -24.88 -6.86 2.03
N VAL A 342 -24.35 -5.76 2.58
CA VAL A 342 -23.44 -5.77 3.73
C VAL A 342 -24.18 -6.18 4.99
N LYS A 343 -25.43 -5.71 5.21
CA LYS A 343 -26.30 -6.16 6.30
C LYS A 343 -26.53 -7.67 6.25
N THR A 344 -26.74 -8.21 5.05
CA THR A 344 -26.92 -9.65 4.84
C THR A 344 -25.66 -10.44 5.19
N LEU A 345 -24.49 -9.97 4.80
CA LEU A 345 -23.21 -10.61 5.14
C LEU A 345 -22.96 -10.61 6.65
N ILE A 346 -23.14 -9.46 7.30
CA ILE A 346 -23.00 -9.33 8.77
C ILE A 346 -24.03 -10.24 9.49
N SER A 347 -25.28 -10.26 9.03
CA SER A 347 -26.34 -11.12 9.59
C SER A 347 -26.01 -12.60 9.43
N SER A 348 -25.48 -13.00 8.26
CA SER A 348 -25.03 -14.37 8.01
C SER A 348 -23.88 -14.75 8.92
N PHE A 349 -22.93 -13.84 9.16
CA PHE A 349 -21.86 -14.03 10.13
C PHE A 349 -22.40 -14.19 11.55
N ILE A 350 -23.27 -13.30 12.01
CA ILE A 350 -23.91 -13.39 13.34
C ILE A 350 -24.64 -14.73 13.50
N ASN A 351 -25.40 -15.16 12.49
CA ASN A 351 -26.15 -16.43 12.52
C ASN A 351 -25.24 -17.66 12.48
N SER A 352 -24.04 -17.57 11.90
CA SER A 352 -23.04 -18.64 11.91
C SER A 352 -22.43 -18.86 13.29
N ILE A 353 -22.46 -17.84 14.13
CA ILE A 353 -22.04 -17.91 15.53
C ILE A 353 -23.19 -18.51 16.33
N ASN A 354 -23.03 -19.75 16.81
CA ASN A 354 -24.05 -20.43 17.61
C ASN A 354 -24.17 -19.75 19.00
N ILE A 355 -24.93 -18.66 19.03
CA ILE A 355 -25.12 -17.78 20.19
C ILE A 355 -25.68 -18.57 21.40
N GLU A 356 -26.56 -19.57 21.17
CA GLU A 356 -27.09 -20.42 22.26
C GLU A 356 -25.98 -21.23 22.95
N LYS A 357 -24.97 -21.68 22.21
CA LYS A 357 -23.78 -22.32 22.81
C LYS A 357 -22.96 -21.34 23.64
N ILE A 358 -22.84 -20.08 23.19
CA ILE A 358 -22.12 -19.05 23.94
C ILE A 358 -22.84 -18.69 25.22
N ILE A 359 -24.16 -18.52 25.17
CA ILE A 359 -25.01 -18.22 26.33
C ILE A 359 -24.97 -19.36 27.37
N ASN A 360 -25.06 -20.61 26.92
CA ASN A 360 -25.05 -21.79 27.82
C ASN A 360 -23.69 -22.04 28.50
N TYR A 361 -22.59 -21.54 27.94
CA TYR A 361 -21.25 -21.63 28.55
C TYR A 361 -20.96 -20.52 29.58
N SER A 362 -21.70 -19.40 29.59
CA SER A 362 -21.30 -18.17 30.28
C SER A 362 -22.33 -17.59 31.26
N LEU A 363 -23.39 -18.32 31.61
CA LEU A 363 -24.52 -17.79 32.39
C LEU A 363 -24.20 -17.12 33.76
N PRO A 364 -23.19 -17.47 34.55
CA PRO A 364 -22.88 -16.74 35.78
C PRO A 364 -22.15 -15.40 35.58
N ASP A 365 -21.39 -15.24 34.49
CA ASP A 365 -20.51 -14.06 34.24
C ASP A 365 -21.05 -13.14 33.15
N PHE A 366 -22.20 -13.44 32.56
CA PHE A 366 -22.70 -12.78 31.36
C PHE A 366 -23.09 -11.31 31.60
N GLU A 367 -23.81 -11.00 32.70
CA GLU A 367 -24.17 -9.62 33.03
C GLU A 367 -22.97 -8.75 33.39
N ASP A 368 -21.98 -9.29 34.10
CA ASP A 368 -20.74 -8.57 34.43
C ASP A 368 -19.86 -8.37 33.21
N ALA A 369 -19.80 -9.36 32.30
CA ALA A 369 -19.10 -9.24 31.05
C ALA A 369 -19.74 -8.20 30.11
N LEU A 370 -21.07 -8.16 30.02
CA LEU A 370 -21.85 -7.16 29.27
C LEU A 370 -21.62 -5.74 29.80
N ASN A 371 -21.69 -5.56 31.12
CA ASN A 371 -21.46 -4.26 31.76
C ASN A 371 -20.01 -3.79 31.60
N THR A 372 -19.03 -4.70 31.70
CA THR A 372 -17.62 -4.42 31.49
C THR A 372 -17.34 -4.07 30.02
N ALA A 373 -17.99 -4.75 29.08
CA ALA A 373 -17.90 -4.53 27.66
C ALA A 373 -18.50 -3.18 27.24
N ALA A 374 -19.70 -2.87 27.76
CA ALA A 374 -20.37 -1.58 27.53
C ALA A 374 -19.51 -0.41 28.03
N LYS A 375 -18.85 -0.57 29.18
CA LYS A 375 -17.95 0.43 29.75
C LYS A 375 -16.70 0.62 28.87
N LYS A 376 -16.05 -0.47 28.44
CA LYS A 376 -14.88 -0.41 27.53
C LYS A 376 -15.23 0.21 26.18
N LEU A 377 -16.43 -0.07 25.66
CA LEU A 377 -16.92 0.51 24.41
C LEU A 377 -17.12 2.02 24.53
N ALA A 378 -17.71 2.47 25.64
CA ALA A 378 -17.88 3.90 25.94
C ALA A 378 -16.52 4.62 26.04
N GLU A 379 -15.57 4.05 26.79
CA GLU A 379 -14.20 4.56 26.91
C GLU A 379 -13.44 4.60 25.56
N SER A 380 -13.66 3.60 24.71
CA SER A 380 -13.08 3.55 23.35
C SER A 380 -13.67 4.62 22.43
N ARG A 381 -14.99 4.86 22.52
CA ARG A 381 -15.67 5.93 21.76
C ARG A 381 -15.20 7.32 22.19
N GLU A 382 -15.10 7.58 23.49
CA GLU A 382 -14.56 8.86 24.00
C GLU A 382 -13.14 9.12 23.52
N LYS A 383 -12.27 8.08 23.51
CA LYS A 383 -10.90 8.19 22.99
C LYS A 383 -10.86 8.45 21.47
N SER A 384 -11.72 7.75 20.71
CA SER A 384 -11.80 7.94 19.25
C SER A 384 -12.32 9.33 18.89
N GLU A 385 -13.34 9.84 19.62
CA GLU A 385 -13.86 11.20 19.41
C GLU A 385 -12.82 12.27 19.79
N ALA A 386 -12.10 12.07 20.91
CA ALA A 386 -11.02 12.97 21.32
C ALA A 386 -9.87 12.99 20.29
N GLN A 387 -9.54 11.85 19.70
CA GLN A 387 -8.51 11.75 18.67
C GLN A 387 -8.94 12.43 17.36
N LYS A 388 -10.20 12.24 16.92
CA LYS A 388 -10.78 12.95 15.77
C LYS A 388 -10.79 14.48 15.96
N GLN A 389 -11.04 14.92 17.21
CA GLN A 389 -10.99 16.33 17.54
C GLN A 389 -9.57 16.90 17.45
N LEU A 390 -8.57 16.16 17.96
CA LEU A 390 -7.16 16.52 17.86
C LEU A 390 -6.67 16.60 16.41
N GLU A 391 -7.03 15.61 15.59
CA GLU A 391 -6.68 15.60 14.16
C GLU A 391 -7.31 16.79 13.41
N LYS A 392 -8.55 17.15 13.76
CA LYS A 392 -9.22 18.32 13.19
C LYS A 392 -8.52 19.61 13.58
N GLU A 393 -8.16 19.76 14.87
CA GLU A 393 -7.40 20.92 15.37
C GLU A 393 -6.02 21.04 14.72
N GLU A 394 -5.31 19.91 14.53
CA GLU A 394 -4.03 19.90 13.81
C GLU A 394 -4.18 20.27 12.33
N ALA A 395 -5.24 19.79 11.67
CA ALA A 395 -5.53 20.14 10.28
C ALA A 395 -5.86 21.64 10.13
N GLU A 396 -6.65 22.18 11.04
CA GLU A 396 -6.95 23.62 11.08
C GLU A 396 -5.70 24.46 11.36
N ARG A 397 -4.82 24.01 12.28
CA ARG A 397 -3.54 24.67 12.56
C ARG A 397 -2.61 24.67 11.34
N LYS A 398 -2.46 23.51 10.66
CA LYS A 398 -1.66 23.41 9.43
C LYS A 398 -2.21 24.28 8.29
N LYS A 399 -3.53 24.45 8.23
CA LYS A 399 -4.17 25.34 7.26
C LYS A 399 -3.88 26.81 7.58
N ALA A 400 -3.98 27.20 8.85
CA ALA A 400 -3.67 28.54 9.30
C ALA A 400 -2.18 28.89 9.10
N GLU A 401 -1.26 27.96 9.39
CA GLU A 401 0.18 28.12 9.12
C GLU A 401 0.47 28.37 7.64
N LYS A 402 -0.15 27.61 6.73
CA LYS A 402 -0.01 27.81 5.28
C LYS A 402 -0.60 29.14 4.80
N GLU A 403 -1.68 29.60 5.40
CA GLU A 403 -2.28 30.90 5.06
C GLU A 403 -1.38 32.06 5.56
N ALA A 404 -0.81 31.92 6.76
CA ALA A 404 0.15 32.89 7.30
C ALA A 404 1.44 32.96 6.45
N GLU A 405 1.98 31.82 6.02
CA GLU A 405 3.14 31.76 5.12
C GLU A 405 2.88 32.47 3.79
N LYS A 406 1.72 32.22 3.17
CA LYS A 406 1.30 32.92 1.94
C LYS A 406 1.11 34.43 2.13
N GLN A 407 0.68 34.85 3.32
CA GLN A 407 0.54 36.25 3.64
C GLN A 407 1.92 36.92 3.76
N LEU A 408 2.85 36.26 4.44
CA LEU A 408 4.24 36.72 4.56
C LEU A 408 4.93 36.85 3.20
N GLU A 409 4.78 35.86 2.33
CA GLU A 409 5.31 35.92 0.96
C GLU A 409 4.75 37.12 0.16
N LYS A 410 3.44 37.41 0.32
CA LYS A 410 2.82 38.58 -0.32
C LYS A 410 3.40 39.88 0.20
N GLU A 411 3.55 40.01 1.52
CA GLU A 411 4.12 41.21 2.15
C GLU A 411 5.60 41.43 1.75
N GLU A 412 6.40 40.34 1.69
CA GLU A 412 7.78 40.45 1.17
C GLU A 412 7.84 40.84 -0.31
N ALA A 413 6.92 40.29 -1.13
CA ALA A 413 6.86 40.66 -2.54
C ALA A 413 6.47 42.14 -2.72
N GLU A 414 5.56 42.64 -1.92
CA GLU A 414 5.13 44.04 -1.93
C GLU A 414 6.24 44.97 -1.44
N ARG A 415 6.97 44.60 -0.39
CA ARG A 415 8.14 45.33 0.09
C ARG A 415 9.23 45.41 -0.98
N LYS A 416 9.56 44.30 -1.65
CA LYS A 416 10.55 44.27 -2.73
C LYS A 416 10.10 45.07 -3.97
N ARG A 417 8.80 45.23 -4.19
CA ARG A 417 8.23 46.09 -5.23
C ARG A 417 8.41 47.56 -4.87
N LEU A 418 8.10 47.93 -3.63
CA LEU A 418 8.24 49.29 -3.13
C LEU A 418 9.69 49.77 -3.14
N GLU A 419 10.63 48.91 -2.74
CA GLU A 419 12.08 49.17 -2.81
C GLU A 419 12.53 49.44 -4.26
N ARG A 420 12.12 48.61 -5.20
CA ARG A 420 12.43 48.80 -6.63
C ARG A 420 11.85 50.08 -7.20
N ASP A 421 10.64 50.48 -6.79
CA ASP A 421 10.01 51.71 -7.24
C ASP A 421 10.70 52.96 -6.65
N THR A 422 11.15 52.90 -5.39
CA THR A 422 11.96 53.96 -4.78
C THR A 422 13.33 54.12 -5.42
N GLU A 423 14.02 53.01 -5.74
CA GLU A 423 15.30 53.03 -6.47
C GLU A 423 15.13 53.65 -7.89
N ARG A 424 14.08 53.22 -8.60
CA ARG A 424 13.76 53.79 -9.93
C ARG A 424 13.46 55.29 -9.88
N LYS A 425 12.78 55.74 -8.82
CA LYS A 425 12.52 57.16 -8.61
C LYS A 425 13.80 57.95 -8.35
N ALA A 426 14.65 57.45 -7.47
CA ALA A 426 15.95 58.06 -7.16
C ALA A 426 16.87 58.09 -8.40
N GLU A 427 16.86 57.04 -9.24
CA GLU A 427 17.64 57.03 -10.49
C GLU A 427 17.11 58.05 -11.51
N ARG A 428 15.81 58.19 -11.62
CA ARG A 428 15.16 59.22 -12.47
C ARG A 428 15.53 60.63 -12.01
N GLU A 429 15.52 60.91 -10.75
CA GLU A 429 15.92 62.19 -10.19
C GLU A 429 17.40 62.49 -10.46
N LYS A 430 18.29 61.48 -10.25
CA LYS A 430 19.74 61.60 -10.62
C LYS A 430 19.91 61.91 -12.10
N ARG A 431 19.21 61.23 -12.98
CA ARG A 431 19.27 61.47 -14.45
C ARG A 431 18.79 62.87 -14.80
N GLN A 432 17.72 63.32 -14.12
CA GLN A 432 17.18 64.67 -14.32
C GLN A 432 18.13 65.77 -13.87
N SER A 433 18.75 65.56 -12.69
CA SER A 433 19.79 66.47 -12.16
C SER A 433 20.98 66.60 -13.12
N ARG A 434 21.52 65.45 -13.59
CA ARG A 434 22.59 65.43 -14.58
C ARG A 434 22.24 66.10 -15.89
N ARG A 435 21.00 65.98 -16.39
CA ARG A 435 20.49 66.67 -17.57
C ARG A 435 20.44 68.21 -17.34
N ASN A 436 19.95 68.60 -16.18
CA ASN A 436 19.87 70.04 -15.83
C ASN A 436 21.29 70.64 -15.71
N GLU A 437 22.21 69.97 -15.10
CA GLU A 437 23.63 70.39 -15.00
C GLU A 437 24.29 70.54 -16.40
N GLN A 438 24.10 69.55 -17.25
CA GLN A 438 24.61 69.58 -18.61
C GLN A 438 23.97 70.76 -19.41
N ARG A 439 22.66 71.01 -19.19
CA ARG A 439 21.94 72.12 -19.82
C ARG A 439 22.48 73.46 -19.32
N SER A 440 22.76 73.60 -18.06
CA SER A 440 23.38 74.78 -17.44
C SER A 440 24.77 75.03 -17.98
N LYS A 441 25.65 73.98 -18.07
CA LYS A 441 27.00 74.07 -18.66
C LYS A 441 26.95 74.49 -20.17
N ARG A 442 25.99 73.94 -20.94
CA ARG A 442 25.79 74.35 -22.31
C ARG A 442 25.34 75.77 -22.46
N ASN A 443 24.42 76.24 -21.58
CA ASN A 443 23.98 77.64 -21.60
C ASN A 443 25.07 78.60 -21.18
N ALA A 444 25.86 78.29 -20.18
CA ALA A 444 27.05 79.07 -19.79
C ALA A 444 28.07 79.18 -20.95
N ALA A 445 28.40 78.05 -21.62
CA ALA A 445 29.31 78.10 -22.77
C ALA A 445 28.74 78.89 -23.98
N ARG A 446 27.41 78.82 -24.15
CA ARG A 446 26.74 79.65 -25.18
C ARG A 446 26.84 81.17 -24.86
N ASN A 447 26.63 81.53 -23.57
CA ASN A 447 26.74 82.97 -23.17
C ASN A 447 28.18 83.45 -23.30
N GLU A 448 29.17 82.67 -22.89
CA GLU A 448 30.58 83.00 -23.04
C GLU A 448 30.97 83.19 -24.51
N ASN A 449 30.48 82.32 -25.38
CA ASN A 449 30.70 82.46 -26.85
C ASN A 449 29.98 83.67 -27.41
N ARG A 450 28.82 84.07 -26.85
CA ARG A 450 28.10 85.25 -27.25
C ARG A 450 28.82 86.54 -26.86
N GLU A 451 29.37 86.57 -25.63
CA GLU A 451 30.17 87.68 -25.12
C GLU A 451 31.47 87.84 -25.96
N LYS A 452 32.17 86.70 -26.25
CA LYS A 452 33.37 86.70 -27.11
C LYS A 452 33.08 87.22 -28.53
N ARG A 453 31.87 86.90 -29.07
CA ARG A 453 31.43 87.44 -30.40
C ARG A 453 31.06 88.90 -30.29
N GLN A 454 30.44 89.35 -29.23
CA GLN A 454 30.16 90.80 -29.03
C GLN A 454 31.40 91.61 -28.87
N LYS A 455 32.39 91.12 -28.10
CA LYS A 455 33.71 91.78 -27.93
C LYS A 455 34.45 91.85 -29.23
N LYS A 456 34.48 90.79 -30.08
CA LYS A 456 35.03 90.79 -31.41
C LYS A 456 34.33 91.73 -32.38
N HIS A 457 33.06 91.97 -32.18
CA HIS A 457 32.26 92.91 -32.98
C HIS A 457 32.55 94.36 -32.59
N ALA A 458 32.73 94.64 -31.28
CA ALA A 458 33.10 95.95 -30.77
C ALA A 458 34.49 96.35 -31.26
N ASP A 459 35.49 95.42 -31.16
CA ASP A 459 36.89 95.63 -31.62
C ASP A 459 36.99 95.83 -33.14
N LYS A 460 35.94 95.46 -33.90
CA LYS A 460 35.86 95.76 -35.37
C LYS A 460 35.23 97.07 -35.71
N ILE A 461 34.58 97.73 -34.80
CA ILE A 461 33.96 99.06 -35.04
C ILE A 461 34.95 100.18 -34.63
N GLU A 462 35.94 99.92 -33.78
CA GLU A 462 36.99 100.84 -33.37
C GLU A 462 38.22 100.91 -34.31
N LYS A 463 38.23 100.09 -35.35
CA LYS A 463 39.23 100.14 -36.43
C LYS A 463 38.54 100.61 -37.72
#